data_595974fabcbaf652607ff5980acbf040
#
_entry.id   595974fabcbaf652607ff5980acbf040
#
_cell.length_a   1.000
_cell.length_b   1.000
_cell.length_c   1.000
_cell.angle_alpha   90.00
_cell.angle_beta   90.00
_cell.angle_gamma   90.00
#
_symmetry.space_group_name_H-M   'P 1'
#
loop_
_entity.id
_entity.type
_entity.pdbx_description
1 polymer ?
#
loop_
_entity_poly.entity_id
_entity_poly.type
_entity_poly.pdbx_seq_one_letter_code
_entity_poly.pdbx_strand_id
1 'polypeptide(L)'
;MTITEITTDKKRYLDLLLLADEEERMIDGYLERGRLFVLADPELKTVCVVTDEGDGVAEIKNLATAPAAQRRGYGRAMVDYVKNLCRDEFRTLRVGTGESPLTLPFYEACGFKRAYVIADFFTEHYDHPIVEAGQLLRDMIVLELSLANESEFGAKG
;
A
#
# COMPACT_ATOMS: atom_id res chain seq x y z
N MET A 1 -20.31 0.78 -4.29
CA MET A 1 -18.88 0.51 -4.10
C MET A 1 -18.71 -0.76 -3.27
N THR A 2 -17.95 -1.71 -3.79
CA THR A 2 -17.68 -2.98 -3.10
C THR A 2 -16.18 -3.24 -3.08
N ILE A 3 -15.70 -3.80 -1.97
CA ILE A 3 -14.32 -4.25 -1.83
C ILE A 3 -14.34 -5.75 -1.55
N THR A 4 -13.59 -6.51 -2.36
CA THR A 4 -13.59 -7.96 -2.33
C THR A 4 -12.16 -8.48 -2.24
N GLU A 5 -11.95 -9.53 -1.45
CA GLU A 5 -10.66 -10.20 -1.43
C GLU A 5 -10.58 -11.22 -2.57
N ILE A 6 -9.48 -11.20 -3.32
CA ILE A 6 -9.21 -12.09 -4.44
C ILE A 6 -8.21 -13.15 -3.98
N THR A 7 -8.59 -14.42 -4.05
CA THR A 7 -7.77 -15.53 -3.54
C THR A 7 -7.17 -16.40 -4.63
N THR A 8 -7.63 -16.28 -5.88
CA THR A 8 -7.15 -17.07 -7.01
C THR A 8 -6.94 -16.17 -8.23
N ASP A 9 -6.04 -16.60 -9.12
CA ASP A 9 -5.78 -15.89 -10.39
C ASP A 9 -5.51 -14.40 -10.18
N LYS A 10 -4.65 -14.10 -9.23
CA LYS A 10 -4.33 -12.72 -8.83
C LYS A 10 -3.63 -11.94 -9.95
N LYS A 11 -2.88 -12.63 -10.80
CA LYS A 11 -2.15 -12.01 -11.92
C LYS A 11 -3.08 -11.38 -12.97
N ARG A 12 -4.37 -11.68 -12.96
CA ARG A 12 -5.30 -11.01 -13.88
C ARG A 12 -5.41 -9.51 -13.58
N TYR A 13 -4.94 -9.05 -12.43
CA TYR A 13 -4.91 -7.63 -12.06
C TYR A 13 -3.54 -6.99 -12.30
N LEU A 14 -2.63 -7.67 -13.00
CA LEU A 14 -1.25 -7.22 -13.17
C LEU A 14 -1.14 -5.82 -13.76
N ASP A 15 -1.97 -5.49 -14.76
CA ASP A 15 -1.92 -4.18 -15.40
C ASP A 15 -2.10 -3.04 -14.41
N LEU A 16 -3.03 -3.20 -13.47
CA LEU A 16 -3.28 -2.19 -12.45
C LEU A 16 -2.16 -2.19 -11.41
N LEU A 17 -1.69 -3.36 -11.00
CA LEU A 17 -0.58 -3.48 -10.04
C LEU A 17 0.70 -2.80 -10.54
N LEU A 18 0.97 -2.88 -11.85
CA LEU A 18 2.15 -2.27 -12.46
C LEU A 18 2.14 -0.74 -12.40
N LEU A 19 0.99 -0.12 -12.15
CA LEU A 19 0.94 1.34 -11.98
C LEU A 19 1.63 1.79 -10.69
N ALA A 20 1.63 0.95 -9.65
CA ALA A 20 2.25 1.28 -8.37
C ALA A 20 3.65 0.67 -8.23
N ASP A 21 3.92 -0.43 -8.93
CA ASP A 21 5.22 -1.11 -8.92
C ASP A 21 5.51 -1.57 -10.34
N GLU A 22 6.37 -0.86 -11.03
CA GLU A 22 6.54 -1.03 -12.48
C GLU A 22 7.34 -2.26 -12.88
N GLU A 23 7.71 -3.14 -11.94
CA GLU A 23 8.46 -4.35 -12.24
C GLU A 23 7.72 -5.59 -11.76
N GLU A 24 7.32 -6.45 -12.71
CA GLU A 24 6.58 -7.68 -12.40
C GLU A 24 7.34 -8.59 -11.44
N ARG A 25 8.67 -8.67 -11.57
CA ARG A 25 9.50 -9.48 -10.67
C ARG A 25 9.33 -9.08 -9.21
N MET A 26 9.22 -7.78 -8.95
CA MET A 26 8.98 -7.29 -7.59
C MET A 26 7.57 -7.64 -7.11
N ILE A 27 6.58 -7.51 -7.98
CA ILE A 27 5.19 -7.89 -7.68
C ILE A 27 5.11 -9.38 -7.35
N ASP A 28 5.81 -10.23 -8.10
CA ASP A 28 5.86 -11.67 -7.84
C ASP A 28 6.38 -11.99 -6.45
N GLY A 29 7.23 -11.15 -5.89
CA GLY A 29 7.79 -11.35 -4.56
C GLY A 29 6.77 -11.23 -3.43
N TYR A 30 5.63 -10.58 -3.64
CA TYR A 30 4.64 -10.40 -2.56
C TYR A 30 3.21 -10.78 -2.93
N LEU A 31 2.88 -10.95 -4.21
CA LEU A 31 1.47 -11.10 -4.63
C LEU A 31 0.83 -12.37 -4.09
N GLU A 32 1.47 -13.54 -4.25
CA GLU A 32 0.88 -14.81 -3.83
C GLU A 32 0.84 -14.97 -2.32
N ARG A 33 1.87 -14.51 -1.61
CA ARG A 33 1.89 -14.57 -0.15
C ARG A 33 1.04 -13.50 0.51
N GLY A 34 0.69 -12.46 -0.23
CA GLY A 34 -0.12 -11.35 0.27
C GLY A 34 -1.60 -11.59 0.08
N ARG A 35 -2.38 -10.67 0.61
CA ARG A 35 -3.83 -10.62 0.40
C ARG A 35 -4.12 -9.52 -0.60
N LEU A 36 -4.83 -9.87 -1.66
CA LEU A 36 -5.22 -8.92 -2.71
C LEU A 36 -6.68 -8.51 -2.52
N PHE A 37 -6.91 -7.20 -2.45
CA PHE A 37 -8.25 -6.62 -2.38
C PHE A 37 -8.51 -5.79 -3.63
N VAL A 38 -9.74 -5.87 -4.14
CA VAL A 38 -10.16 -5.05 -5.28
C VAL A 38 -11.39 -4.24 -4.91
N LEU A 39 -11.40 -2.99 -5.33
CA LEU A 39 -12.54 -2.09 -5.17
C LEU A 39 -13.19 -1.86 -6.53
N ALA A 40 -14.48 -2.10 -6.61
CA ALA A 40 -15.29 -1.87 -7.82
C ALA A 40 -16.42 -0.89 -7.55
N ASP A 41 -16.69 0.02 -8.53
CA ASP A 41 -17.74 1.03 -8.39
C ASP A 41 -18.22 1.52 -9.78
N PRO A 42 -19.11 0.81 -10.49
CA PRO A 42 -19.29 -0.64 -10.42
C PRO A 42 -18.15 -1.42 -11.06
N GLU A 43 -17.32 -0.76 -11.88
CA GLU A 43 -16.16 -1.37 -12.51
C GLU A 43 -14.94 -1.25 -11.61
N LEU A 44 -13.90 -2.02 -11.90
CA LEU A 44 -12.65 -2.02 -11.15
C LEU A 44 -12.04 -0.63 -11.08
N LYS A 45 -11.76 -0.14 -9.88
CA LYS A 45 -11.15 1.17 -9.63
C LYS A 45 -9.78 1.07 -8.96
N THR A 46 -9.65 0.23 -7.94
CA THR A 46 -8.45 0.20 -7.09
C THR A 46 -8.11 -1.23 -6.69
N VAL A 47 -6.83 -1.52 -6.62
CA VAL A 47 -6.30 -2.77 -6.05
C VAL A 47 -5.34 -2.46 -4.90
N CYS A 48 -5.22 -3.40 -3.98
CA CYS A 48 -4.30 -3.28 -2.84
C CYS A 48 -3.78 -4.66 -2.45
N VAL A 49 -2.48 -4.77 -2.24
CA VAL A 49 -1.87 -5.99 -1.69
C VAL A 49 -1.34 -5.69 -0.30
N VAL A 50 -1.71 -6.52 0.66
CA VAL A 50 -1.29 -6.41 2.05
C VAL A 50 -0.62 -7.70 2.46
N THR A 51 0.54 -7.60 3.11
CA THR A 51 1.30 -8.75 3.59
C THR A 51 1.41 -8.73 5.11
N ASP A 52 1.59 -9.92 5.69
CA ASP A 52 1.98 -10.09 7.08
C ASP A 52 3.52 -10.12 7.11
N GLU A 53 4.13 -9.12 7.75
CA GLU A 53 5.59 -9.01 7.84
C GLU A 53 6.13 -9.53 9.16
N GLY A 54 5.28 -10.12 10.01
CA GLY A 54 5.67 -10.62 11.31
C GLY A 54 5.64 -9.54 12.39
N ASP A 55 5.79 -9.95 13.63
CA ASP A 55 5.89 -9.07 14.81
C ASP A 55 4.73 -8.07 14.95
N GLY A 56 3.55 -8.46 14.48
CA GLY A 56 2.36 -7.60 14.55
C GLY A 56 2.32 -6.50 13.51
N VAL A 57 3.12 -6.60 12.45
CA VAL A 57 3.20 -5.61 11.37
C VAL A 57 2.58 -6.15 10.09
N ALA A 58 1.59 -5.44 9.56
CA ALA A 58 1.09 -5.63 8.20
C ALA A 58 1.66 -4.54 7.29
N GLU A 59 1.85 -4.83 6.02
CA GLU A 59 2.39 -3.85 5.08
C GLU A 59 1.56 -3.79 3.81
N ILE A 60 1.23 -2.55 3.39
CA ILE A 60 0.68 -2.30 2.06
C ILE A 60 1.85 -2.36 1.07
N LYS A 61 1.87 -3.42 0.25
CA LYS A 61 2.92 -3.62 -0.76
C LYS A 61 2.59 -2.98 -2.10
N ASN A 62 1.31 -2.79 -2.37
CA ASN A 62 0.84 -2.20 -3.62
C ASN A 62 -0.52 -1.56 -3.38
N LEU A 63 -0.69 -0.34 -3.84
CA LEU A 63 -1.97 0.36 -3.85
C LEU A 63 -2.04 1.14 -5.15
N ALA A 64 -2.93 0.76 -6.04
CA ALA A 64 -3.03 1.36 -7.36
C ALA A 64 -4.47 1.64 -7.74
N THR A 65 -4.73 2.84 -8.22
CA THR A 65 -6.04 3.26 -8.71
C THR A 65 -5.95 3.52 -10.21
N ALA A 66 -6.94 3.02 -10.96
CA ALA A 66 -7.01 3.24 -12.41
C ALA A 66 -6.93 4.75 -12.71
N PRO A 67 -6.17 5.16 -13.75
CA PRO A 67 -5.90 6.59 -13.99
C PRO A 67 -7.17 7.45 -14.09
N ALA A 68 -8.20 6.96 -14.77
CA ALA A 68 -9.47 7.69 -14.92
C ALA A 68 -10.26 7.82 -13.62
N ALA A 69 -9.92 7.03 -12.60
CA ALA A 69 -10.61 7.01 -11.31
C ALA A 69 -9.83 7.70 -10.20
N GLN A 70 -8.64 8.20 -10.47
CA GLN A 70 -7.79 8.87 -9.47
C GLN A 70 -8.40 10.17 -8.98
N ARG A 71 -8.06 10.57 -7.76
CA ARG A 71 -8.52 11.79 -7.09
C ARG A 71 -10.03 11.82 -6.83
N ARG A 72 -10.65 10.64 -6.71
CA ARG A 72 -12.08 10.50 -6.43
C ARG A 72 -12.34 9.80 -5.10
N GLY A 73 -11.29 9.60 -4.29
CA GLY A 73 -11.40 9.01 -2.95
C GLY A 73 -11.33 7.49 -2.88
N TYR A 74 -11.09 6.80 -3.99
CA TYR A 74 -11.06 5.33 -3.99
C TYR A 74 -9.85 4.76 -3.26
N GLY A 75 -8.67 5.36 -3.44
CA GLY A 75 -7.47 4.95 -2.70
C GLY A 75 -7.64 5.13 -1.20
N ARG A 76 -8.22 6.24 -0.77
CA ARG A 76 -8.54 6.50 0.63
C ARG A 76 -9.52 5.48 1.19
N ALA A 77 -10.56 5.15 0.43
CA ALA A 77 -11.54 4.15 0.83
C ALA A 77 -10.90 2.78 1.01
N MET A 78 -9.98 2.40 0.12
CA MET A 78 -9.24 1.16 0.23
C MET A 78 -8.36 1.13 1.48
N VAL A 79 -7.62 2.20 1.75
CA VAL A 79 -6.77 2.28 2.95
C VAL A 79 -7.61 2.19 4.22
N ASP A 80 -8.75 2.87 4.27
CA ASP A 80 -9.65 2.80 5.42
C ASP A 80 -10.17 1.37 5.65
N TYR A 81 -10.52 0.67 4.57
CA TYR A 81 -10.92 -0.73 4.65
C TYR A 81 -9.80 -1.61 5.22
N VAL A 82 -8.59 -1.45 4.72
CA VAL A 82 -7.42 -2.23 5.17
C VAL A 82 -7.11 -1.94 6.63
N LYS A 83 -7.18 -0.68 7.05
CA LYS A 83 -6.99 -0.30 8.46
C LYS A 83 -7.96 -1.04 9.37
N ASN A 84 -9.23 -1.06 9.00
CA ASN A 84 -10.25 -1.73 9.82
C ASN A 84 -10.07 -3.25 9.83
N LEU A 85 -9.71 -3.82 8.69
CA LEU A 85 -9.47 -5.27 8.58
C LEU A 85 -8.27 -5.71 9.43
N CYS A 86 -7.20 -4.93 9.45
CA CYS A 86 -5.96 -5.28 10.13
C CYS A 86 -5.98 -5.04 11.64
N ARG A 87 -6.93 -4.27 12.15
CA ARG A 87 -6.95 -3.85 13.57
C ARG A 87 -6.93 -5.00 14.57
N ASP A 88 -7.59 -6.10 14.24
CA ASP A 88 -7.73 -7.22 15.17
C ASP A 88 -6.50 -8.13 15.18
N GLU A 89 -5.70 -8.11 14.11
CA GLU A 89 -4.58 -9.03 13.94
C GLU A 89 -3.21 -8.36 14.06
N PHE A 90 -3.13 -7.06 13.83
CA PHE A 90 -1.85 -6.34 13.74
C PHE A 90 -1.87 -5.09 14.62
N ARG A 91 -0.69 -4.70 15.08
CA ARG A 91 -0.51 -3.46 15.85
C ARG A 91 -0.14 -2.29 14.98
N THR A 92 0.52 -2.56 13.85
CA THR A 92 1.07 -1.53 12.95
C THR A 92 0.75 -1.88 11.51
N LEU A 93 0.33 -0.87 10.76
CA LEU A 93 0.24 -0.93 9.30
C LEU A 93 1.36 -0.07 8.73
N ARG A 94 2.14 -0.66 7.83
CA ARG A 94 3.33 -0.03 7.25
C ARG A 94 3.15 0.12 5.75
N VAL A 95 3.80 1.13 5.18
CA VAL A 95 3.90 1.30 3.73
C VAL A 95 5.24 1.94 3.39
N GLY A 96 5.87 1.45 2.32
CA GLY A 96 7.08 2.04 1.77
C GLY A 96 6.78 2.73 0.46
N THR A 97 7.37 3.90 0.24
CA THR A 97 7.22 4.66 -0.99
C THR A 97 8.50 5.43 -1.29
N GLY A 98 8.70 5.80 -2.56
CA GLY A 98 9.74 6.76 -2.92
C GLY A 98 9.42 8.14 -2.34
N GLU A 99 10.40 9.00 -2.36
CA GLU A 99 10.20 10.40 -1.97
C GLU A 99 9.48 11.12 -3.11
N SER A 100 8.16 11.01 -3.12
CA SER A 100 7.32 11.47 -4.21
C SER A 100 6.17 12.33 -3.69
N PRO A 101 5.90 13.48 -4.35
CA PRO A 101 4.73 14.29 -4.01
C PRO A 101 3.41 13.62 -4.39
N LEU A 102 3.45 12.52 -5.15
CA LEU A 102 2.25 11.78 -5.52
C LEU A 102 1.78 10.84 -4.41
N THR A 103 2.68 10.40 -3.53
CA THR A 103 2.37 9.36 -2.55
C THR A 103 2.50 9.81 -1.10
N LEU A 104 3.55 10.54 -0.74
CA LEU A 104 3.78 10.93 0.65
C LEU A 104 2.63 11.73 1.26
N PRO A 105 2.12 12.80 0.60
CA PRO A 105 0.99 13.56 1.18
C PRO A 105 -0.27 12.70 1.30
N PHE A 106 -0.48 11.76 0.37
CA PHE A 106 -1.63 10.86 0.41
C PHE A 106 -1.58 9.98 1.67
N TYR A 107 -0.46 9.32 1.92
CA TYR A 107 -0.34 8.45 3.09
C TYR A 107 -0.36 9.23 4.39
N GLU A 108 0.24 10.40 4.42
CA GLU A 108 0.18 11.27 5.61
C GLU A 108 -1.25 11.72 5.88
N ALA A 109 -2.03 12.03 4.84
CA ALA A 109 -3.45 12.35 4.99
C ALA A 109 -4.28 11.16 5.47
N CYS A 110 -3.85 9.93 5.19
CA CYS A 110 -4.49 8.71 5.72
C CYS A 110 -4.11 8.42 7.17
N GLY A 111 -3.20 9.19 7.76
CA GLY A 111 -2.80 9.04 9.15
C GLY A 111 -1.45 8.38 9.36
N PHE A 112 -0.74 8.03 8.29
CA PHE A 112 0.60 7.46 8.39
C PHE A 112 1.61 8.52 8.77
N LYS A 113 2.66 8.12 9.48
CA LYS A 113 3.78 8.99 9.87
C LYS A 113 5.08 8.38 9.38
N ARG A 114 6.00 9.25 8.94
CA ARG A 114 7.33 8.80 8.52
C ARG A 114 8.05 8.15 9.69
N ALA A 115 8.56 6.94 9.46
CA ALA A 115 9.22 6.14 10.50
C ALA A 115 10.71 6.04 10.26
N TYR A 116 11.14 5.62 9.05
CA TYR A 116 12.55 5.49 8.72
C TYR A 116 12.76 5.48 7.21
N VAL A 117 14.02 5.50 6.79
CA VAL A 117 14.42 5.51 5.38
C VAL A 117 15.28 4.29 5.09
N ILE A 118 15.00 3.64 3.96
CA ILE A 118 15.88 2.60 3.42
C ILE A 118 16.68 3.25 2.29
N ALA A 119 17.95 3.52 2.55
CA ALA A 119 18.81 4.20 1.61
C ALA A 119 19.02 3.37 0.35
N ASP A 120 19.03 4.03 -0.80
CA ASP A 120 19.33 3.43 -2.11
C ASP A 120 18.42 2.25 -2.50
N PHE A 121 17.24 2.14 -1.91
CA PHE A 121 16.32 1.02 -2.15
C PHE A 121 16.03 0.85 -3.64
N PHE A 122 15.65 1.93 -4.32
CA PHE A 122 15.24 1.85 -5.73
C PHE A 122 16.43 1.62 -6.66
N THR A 123 17.60 2.14 -6.32
CA THR A 123 18.79 1.93 -7.14
C THR A 123 19.39 0.54 -6.95
N GLU A 124 19.19 -0.09 -5.80
CA GLU A 124 19.70 -1.44 -5.51
C GLU A 124 18.76 -2.56 -5.97
N HIS A 125 17.44 -2.34 -5.93
CA HIS A 125 16.46 -3.39 -6.18
C HIS A 125 15.89 -3.39 -7.60
N TYR A 126 16.02 -2.30 -8.34
CA TYR A 126 15.53 -2.18 -9.71
C TYR A 126 16.70 -2.08 -10.67
N ASP A 127 16.58 -2.74 -11.84
CA ASP A 127 17.65 -2.80 -12.84
C ASP A 127 17.63 -1.61 -13.80
N HIS A 128 16.72 -0.67 -13.60
CA HIS A 128 16.59 0.53 -14.40
C HIS A 128 16.17 1.70 -13.50
N PRO A 129 16.41 2.95 -13.93
CA PRO A 129 15.99 4.12 -13.15
C PRO A 129 14.47 4.17 -13.00
N ILE A 130 14.00 4.39 -11.77
CA ILE A 130 12.60 4.61 -11.47
C ILE A 130 12.37 6.10 -11.34
N VAL A 131 11.52 6.65 -12.20
CA VAL A 131 11.22 8.09 -12.20
C VAL A 131 9.73 8.29 -11.90
N GLU A 132 9.42 9.19 -10.97
CA GLU A 132 8.06 9.51 -10.59
C GLU A 132 7.93 11.02 -10.40
N ALA A 133 6.90 11.61 -11.02
CA ALA A 133 6.70 13.06 -11.01
C ALA A 133 7.95 13.86 -11.45
N GLY A 134 8.71 13.31 -12.43
CA GLY A 134 9.92 13.93 -12.94
C GLY A 134 11.15 13.79 -12.06
N GLN A 135 11.04 13.04 -10.96
CA GLN A 135 12.14 12.84 -10.01
C GLN A 135 12.63 11.41 -10.02
N LEU A 136 13.96 11.23 -10.00
CA LEU A 136 14.57 9.92 -9.84
C LEU A 136 14.37 9.43 -8.41
N LEU A 137 13.73 8.27 -8.26
CA LEU A 137 13.57 7.65 -6.93
C LEU A 137 14.86 6.93 -6.55
N ARG A 138 15.32 7.18 -5.34
CA ARG A 138 16.54 6.58 -4.80
C ARG A 138 16.24 5.84 -3.50
N ASP A 139 15.85 6.58 -2.47
CA ASP A 139 15.57 6.04 -1.14
C ASP A 139 14.09 5.66 -1.01
N MET A 140 13.81 4.66 -0.19
CA MET A 140 12.44 4.36 0.21
C MET A 140 12.14 5.03 1.55
N ILE A 141 11.08 5.80 1.60
CA ILE A 141 10.53 6.34 2.84
C ILE A 141 9.52 5.33 3.38
N VAL A 142 9.73 4.88 4.61
CA VAL A 142 8.80 3.96 5.26
C VAL A 142 7.94 4.75 6.25
N LEU A 143 6.62 4.59 6.09
CA LEU A 143 5.65 5.23 6.97
C LEU A 143 4.89 4.15 7.75
N GLU A 144 4.46 4.50 8.94
CA GLU A 144 3.72 3.59 9.83
C GLU A 144 2.50 4.26 10.40
N LEU A 145 1.47 3.44 10.63
CA LEU A 145 0.24 3.83 11.28
C LEU A 145 -0.01 2.86 12.44
N SER A 146 -0.22 3.40 13.64
CA SER A 146 -0.62 2.58 14.79
C SER A 146 -2.07 2.15 14.62
N LEU A 147 -2.32 0.85 14.70
CA LEU A 147 -3.65 0.26 14.64
C LEU A 147 -4.27 0.09 16.03
N ALA A 148 -3.52 0.38 17.07
CA ALA A 148 -4.03 0.29 18.44
C ALA A 148 -5.22 1.23 18.63
N ASN A 149 -6.27 0.71 19.22
CA ASN A 149 -7.49 1.45 19.46
C ASN A 149 -7.31 2.34 20.69
N GLU A 150 -7.59 3.66 20.57
CA GLU A 150 -7.51 4.59 21.70
C GLU A 150 -8.38 4.16 22.87
N SER A 151 -9.53 3.53 22.61
CA SER A 151 -10.42 3.04 23.67
C SER A 151 -9.76 1.91 24.48
N GLU A 152 -8.87 1.13 23.90
CA GLU A 152 -8.09 0.11 24.62
C GLU A 152 -7.06 0.75 25.55
N PHE A 153 -6.41 1.80 25.11
CA PHE A 153 -5.50 2.58 25.94
C PHE A 153 -6.26 3.29 27.06
N GLY A 154 -7.41 3.88 26.75
CA GLY A 154 -8.25 4.54 27.74
C GLY A 154 -8.75 3.58 28.82
N ALA A 155 -9.11 2.36 28.45
CA ALA A 155 -9.56 1.33 29.39
C ALA A 155 -8.44 0.83 30.30
N LYS A 156 -7.20 0.92 29.87
CA LYS A 156 -6.02 0.49 30.63
C LYS A 156 -5.38 1.62 31.42
N GLY A 157 -5.72 2.80 31.06
CA GLY A 157 -5.19 4.01 31.66
C GLY A 157 -6.05 4.52 32.77
#